data_8ec2e605390bb393e6040990536f7aa0
#
_entry.id   8ec2e605390bb393e6040990536f7aa0
#
_cell.length_a   1.000
_cell.length_b   1.000
_cell.length_c   1.000
_cell.angle_alpha   90.00
_cell.angle_beta   90.00
_cell.angle_gamma   90.00
#
_symmetry.space_group_name_H-M   'P 1'
#
loop_
_entity.id
_entity.type
_entity.pdbx_description
1 polymer ?
#
loop_
_entity_poly.entity_id
_entity_poly.type
_entity_poly.pdbx_seq_one_letter_code
_entity_poly.pdbx_strand_id
1 'polypeptide(L)'
;MIKIKFGIAGLGRIGKIHLDNLLRMDEVEVVAVADPIATELEMARKKGIELATTSYETMINSKTLDAVVICTPTDSHADYVEIAAKAGIHVFCEKPLDLNLNRIVEVLSIVKAS
;
A
#
# COMPACT_ATOMS: atom_id res chain seq x y z
N MET A 1 -12.54 6.58 19.15
CA MET A 1 -11.53 7.26 18.32
C MET A 1 -11.61 6.73 16.90
N ILE A 2 -11.65 7.62 15.93
CA ILE A 2 -11.64 7.22 14.51
C ILE A 2 -10.20 6.91 14.11
N LYS A 3 -9.97 5.69 13.63
CA LYS A 3 -8.64 5.27 13.19
C LYS A 3 -8.46 5.48 11.69
N ILE A 4 -7.24 5.80 11.30
CA ILE A 4 -6.87 5.89 9.89
C ILE A 4 -6.64 4.46 9.38
N LYS A 5 -7.34 4.08 8.32
CA LYS A 5 -7.30 2.72 7.78
C LYS A 5 -6.24 2.59 6.70
N PHE A 6 -5.24 1.75 6.95
CA PHE A 6 -4.11 1.55 6.06
C PHE A 6 -4.18 0.19 5.36
N GLY A 7 -3.74 0.19 4.10
CA GLY A 7 -3.34 -1.01 3.40
C GLY A 7 -1.84 -1.02 3.16
N ILE A 8 -1.26 -2.19 3.03
CA ILE A 8 0.16 -2.35 2.70
C ILE A 8 0.28 -3.22 1.45
N ALA A 9 0.98 -2.71 0.45
CA ALA A 9 1.32 -3.47 -0.76
C ALA A 9 2.78 -3.88 -0.67
N GLY A 10 3.03 -5.20 -0.67
CA GLY A 10 4.36 -5.76 -0.55
C GLY A 10 4.77 -6.04 0.89
N LEU A 11 4.95 -7.32 1.21
CA LEU A 11 5.33 -7.81 2.53
C LEU A 11 6.72 -8.43 2.53
N GLY A 12 7.63 -7.86 1.73
CA GLY A 12 9.04 -8.17 1.85
C GLY A 12 9.61 -7.56 3.13
N ARG A 13 10.93 -7.46 3.20
CA ARG A 13 11.60 -6.97 4.41
C ARG A 13 11.09 -5.59 4.84
N ILE A 14 11.02 -4.63 3.91
CA ILE A 14 10.61 -3.26 4.22
C ILE A 14 9.13 -3.20 4.56
N GLY A 15 8.29 -3.93 3.80
CA GLY A 15 6.86 -3.98 4.06
C GLY A 15 6.55 -4.53 5.44
N LYS A 16 7.29 -5.54 5.90
CA LYS A 16 7.11 -6.09 7.25
C LYS A 16 7.50 -5.10 8.33
N ILE A 17 8.53 -4.30 8.10
CA ILE A 17 8.93 -3.25 9.05
C ILE A 17 7.82 -2.21 9.18
N HIS A 18 7.26 -1.75 8.06
CA HIS A 18 6.14 -0.82 8.08
C HIS A 18 4.91 -1.42 8.74
N LEU A 19 4.61 -2.68 8.44
CA LEU A 19 3.48 -3.38 9.08
C LEU A 19 3.62 -3.39 10.60
N ASP A 20 4.78 -3.79 11.11
CA ASP A 20 5.01 -3.87 12.54
C ASP A 20 4.91 -2.49 13.20
N ASN A 21 5.43 -1.45 12.54
CA ASN A 21 5.36 -0.08 13.05
C ASN A 21 3.92 0.42 13.10
N LEU A 22 3.14 0.18 12.04
CA LEU A 22 1.74 0.61 11.98
C LEU A 22 0.88 -0.11 13.00
N LEU A 23 1.13 -1.40 13.24
CA LEU A 23 0.38 -2.17 14.23
C LEU A 23 0.57 -1.67 15.65
N ARG A 24 1.66 -0.93 15.92
CA ARG A 24 1.92 -0.34 17.24
C ARG A 24 1.28 1.02 17.43
N MET A 25 0.72 1.62 16.40
CA MET A 25 0.15 2.98 16.46
C MET A 25 -1.33 2.90 16.80
N ASP A 26 -1.73 3.57 17.87
CA ASP A 26 -3.13 3.55 18.31
C ASP A 26 -4.09 4.24 17.33
N GLU A 27 -3.58 5.21 16.56
CA GLU A 27 -4.38 6.00 15.62
C GLU A 27 -4.60 5.28 14.28
N VAL A 28 -3.98 4.12 14.09
CA VAL A 28 -3.94 3.41 12.81
C VAL A 28 -4.54 2.02 12.95
N GLU A 29 -5.29 1.63 11.94
CA GLU A 29 -5.75 0.25 11.78
C GLU A 29 -5.24 -0.27 10.44
N VAL A 30 -4.51 -1.39 10.44
CA VAL A 30 -4.11 -2.05 9.18
C VAL A 30 -5.23 -3.01 8.79
N VAL A 31 -5.98 -2.66 7.75
CA VAL A 31 -7.17 -3.43 7.36
C VAL A 31 -6.91 -4.35 6.18
N ALA A 32 -5.84 -4.15 5.43
CA ALA A 32 -5.59 -4.93 4.21
C ALA A 32 -4.11 -5.03 3.89
N VAL A 33 -3.73 -6.15 3.28
CA VAL A 33 -2.39 -6.31 2.70
C VAL A 33 -2.52 -6.98 1.33
N ALA A 34 -1.58 -6.68 0.45
CA ALA A 34 -1.46 -7.33 -0.85
C ALA A 34 -0.03 -7.80 -1.07
N ASP A 35 0.14 -9.07 -1.44
CA ASP A 35 1.45 -9.67 -1.71
C ASP A 35 1.27 -10.93 -2.54
N PRO A 36 2.14 -11.22 -3.52
CA PRO A 36 1.98 -12.42 -4.34
C PRO A 36 2.30 -13.72 -3.60
N ILE A 37 2.93 -13.65 -2.43
CA ILE A 37 3.42 -14.85 -1.72
C ILE A 37 2.42 -15.28 -0.66
N ALA A 38 1.90 -16.51 -0.80
CA ALA A 38 0.84 -17.03 0.06
C ALA A 38 1.25 -17.08 1.55
N THR A 39 2.49 -17.42 1.85
CA THR A 39 2.96 -17.50 3.25
C THR A 39 2.98 -16.12 3.91
N GLU A 40 3.24 -15.07 3.14
CA GLU A 40 3.21 -13.70 3.65
C GLU A 40 1.77 -13.28 3.97
N LEU A 41 0.82 -13.67 3.15
CA LEU A 41 -0.60 -13.41 3.40
C LEU A 41 -1.09 -14.16 4.63
N GLU A 42 -0.64 -15.40 4.81
CA GLU A 42 -0.99 -16.20 5.99
C GLU A 42 -0.47 -15.55 7.28
N MET A 43 0.76 -15.06 7.25
CA MET A 43 1.33 -14.34 8.39
C MET A 43 0.49 -13.11 8.74
N ALA A 44 0.06 -12.36 7.74
CA ALA A 44 -0.77 -11.18 7.94
C ALA A 44 -2.13 -11.53 8.56
N ARG A 45 -2.75 -12.61 8.10
CA ARG A 45 -4.03 -13.08 8.67
C ARG A 45 -3.87 -13.45 10.14
N LYS A 46 -2.76 -14.06 10.51
CA LYS A 46 -2.48 -14.41 11.92
C LYS A 46 -2.31 -13.16 12.78
N LYS A 47 -1.95 -12.04 12.22
CA LYS A 47 -1.86 -10.76 12.92
C LYS A 47 -3.21 -10.03 12.99
N GLY A 48 -4.28 -10.62 12.49
CA GLY A 48 -5.62 -10.07 12.56
C GLY A 48 -6.04 -9.21 11.37
N ILE A 49 -5.30 -9.24 10.27
CA ILE A 49 -5.63 -8.45 9.08
C ILE A 49 -6.69 -9.19 8.28
N GLU A 50 -7.85 -8.55 8.08
CA GLU A 50 -9.00 -9.18 7.46
C GLU A 50 -8.82 -9.45 5.98
N LEU A 51 -8.33 -8.46 5.22
CA LEU A 51 -8.17 -8.59 3.78
C LEU A 51 -6.70 -8.84 3.44
N ALA A 52 -6.37 -10.06 3.07
CA ALA A 52 -5.05 -10.42 2.60
C ALA A 52 -5.21 -11.04 1.22
N THR A 53 -4.69 -10.37 0.19
CA THR A 53 -4.96 -10.71 -1.20
C THR A 53 -3.69 -10.66 -2.05
N THR A 54 -3.67 -11.45 -3.13
CA THR A 54 -2.58 -11.36 -4.10
C THR A 54 -2.75 -10.18 -5.06
N SER A 55 -3.91 -9.53 -5.07
CA SER A 55 -4.24 -8.46 -6.02
C SER A 55 -4.24 -7.10 -5.34
N TYR A 56 -3.29 -6.24 -5.74
CA TYR A 56 -3.24 -4.85 -5.29
C TYR A 56 -4.56 -4.12 -5.64
N GLU A 57 -5.06 -4.35 -6.84
CA GLU A 57 -6.28 -3.69 -7.30
C GLU A 57 -7.48 -4.09 -6.46
N THR A 58 -7.59 -5.36 -6.09
CA THR A 58 -8.64 -5.82 -5.19
C THR A 58 -8.59 -5.08 -3.86
N MET A 59 -7.39 -4.89 -3.31
CA MET A 59 -7.19 -4.16 -2.07
C MET A 59 -7.64 -2.71 -2.21
N ILE A 60 -7.20 -2.03 -3.26
CA ILE A 60 -7.55 -0.62 -3.50
C ILE A 60 -9.06 -0.47 -3.72
N ASN A 61 -9.67 -1.38 -4.47
CA ASN A 61 -11.08 -1.31 -4.80
C ASN A 61 -12.01 -1.78 -3.66
N SER A 62 -11.45 -2.24 -2.56
CA SER A 62 -12.25 -2.65 -1.39
C SER A 62 -13.00 -1.49 -0.75
N LYS A 63 -12.60 -0.25 -1.05
CA LYS A 63 -13.20 1.00 -0.53
C LYS A 63 -13.12 1.12 0.99
N THR A 64 -12.14 0.45 1.59
CA THR A 64 -11.96 0.48 3.04
C THR A 64 -10.74 1.28 3.48
N LEU A 65 -9.87 1.70 2.54
CA LEU A 65 -8.59 2.33 2.85
C LEU A 65 -8.66 3.84 2.84
N ASP A 66 -8.04 4.45 3.83
CA ASP A 66 -7.73 5.89 3.82
C ASP A 66 -6.35 6.14 3.22
N ALA A 67 -5.43 5.21 3.40
CA ALA A 67 -4.05 5.34 2.95
C ALA A 67 -3.47 3.97 2.58
N VAL A 68 -2.45 3.98 1.74
CA VAL A 68 -1.70 2.77 1.37
C VAL A 68 -0.20 3.02 1.44
N VAL A 69 0.53 2.05 1.95
CA VAL A 69 2.00 2.03 1.94
C VAL A 69 2.44 1.07 0.85
N ILE A 70 3.23 1.55 -0.11
CA ILE A 70 3.68 0.76 -1.25
C ILE A 70 5.14 0.37 -1.05
N CYS A 71 5.37 -0.93 -0.84
CA CYS A 71 6.69 -1.53 -0.59
C CYS A 71 6.99 -2.65 -1.58
N THR A 72 6.34 -2.65 -2.72
CA THR A 72 6.55 -3.62 -3.80
C THR A 72 7.85 -3.32 -4.55
N PRO A 73 8.29 -4.18 -5.49
CA PRO A 73 9.45 -3.86 -6.32
C PRO A 73 9.29 -2.54 -7.06
N THR A 74 10.41 -1.84 -7.29
CA THR A 74 10.42 -0.49 -7.86
C THR A 74 9.66 -0.37 -9.18
N ASP A 75 9.67 -1.40 -10.01
CA ASP A 75 9.00 -1.37 -11.32
C ASP A 75 7.48 -1.26 -11.22
N SER A 76 6.89 -1.52 -10.05
CA SER A 76 5.45 -1.38 -9.82
C SER A 76 5.08 -0.06 -9.12
N HIS A 77 6.04 0.68 -8.56
CA HIS A 77 5.77 1.85 -7.72
C HIS A 77 4.91 2.89 -8.45
N ALA A 78 5.34 3.33 -9.62
CA ALA A 78 4.65 4.39 -10.35
C ALA A 78 3.21 4.01 -10.68
N ASP A 79 2.98 2.80 -11.17
CA ASP A 79 1.64 2.33 -11.52
C ASP A 79 0.75 2.23 -10.27
N TYR A 80 1.29 1.73 -9.18
CA TYR A 80 0.54 1.57 -7.94
C TYR A 80 0.19 2.91 -7.30
N VAL A 81 1.10 3.89 -7.35
CA VAL A 81 0.81 5.25 -6.90
C VAL A 81 -0.33 5.86 -7.73
N GLU A 82 -0.26 5.69 -9.05
CA GLU A 82 -1.30 6.21 -9.94
C GLU A 82 -2.67 5.62 -9.61
N ILE A 83 -2.75 4.29 -9.45
CA ILE A 83 -4.00 3.59 -9.13
C ILE A 83 -4.58 4.10 -7.82
N ALA A 84 -3.77 4.23 -6.78
CA ALA A 84 -4.22 4.69 -5.47
C ALA A 84 -4.67 6.16 -5.51
N ALA A 85 -3.90 7.02 -6.18
CA ALA A 85 -4.24 8.43 -6.30
C ALA A 85 -5.58 8.64 -7.00
N LYS A 86 -5.82 7.90 -8.08
CA LYS A 86 -7.09 7.96 -8.81
C LYS A 86 -8.28 7.46 -7.97
N ALA A 87 -8.01 6.59 -7.02
CA ALA A 87 -9.02 6.09 -6.08
C ALA A 87 -9.24 7.03 -4.88
N GLY A 88 -8.51 8.14 -4.80
CA GLY A 88 -8.63 9.09 -3.70
C GLY A 88 -7.96 8.64 -2.41
N ILE A 89 -7.02 7.71 -2.49
CA ILE A 89 -6.33 7.14 -1.33
C ILE A 89 -4.99 7.84 -1.16
N HIS A 90 -4.65 8.23 0.07
CA HIS A 90 -3.35 8.79 0.40
C HIS A 90 -2.25 7.75 0.22
N VAL A 91 -1.09 8.16 -0.27
CA VAL A 91 -0.02 7.22 -0.64
C VAL A 91 1.27 7.55 0.07
N PHE A 92 1.88 6.53 0.67
CA PHE A 92 3.28 6.53 1.07
C PHE A 92 3.97 5.48 0.20
N CYS A 93 4.91 5.90 -0.62
CA CYS A 93 5.62 4.99 -1.53
C CYS A 93 7.10 4.95 -1.19
N GLU A 94 7.66 3.74 -1.05
CA GLU A 94 9.10 3.58 -0.86
C GLU A 94 9.85 4.07 -2.11
N LYS A 95 11.00 4.65 -1.90
CA LYS A 95 11.85 5.16 -2.98
C LYS A 95 12.68 4.04 -3.61
N PRO A 96 13.08 4.20 -4.86
CA PRO A 96 12.69 5.32 -5.73
C PRO A 96 11.29 5.12 -6.29
N LEU A 97 10.61 6.22 -6.62
CA LEU A 97 9.29 6.16 -7.23
C LEU A 97 9.33 5.41 -8.57
N ASP A 98 10.34 5.74 -9.38
CA ASP A 98 10.61 5.05 -10.64
C ASP A 98 12.05 5.35 -11.04
N LEU A 99 12.57 4.58 -11.99
CA LEU A 99 13.89 4.82 -12.57
C LEU A 99 13.84 5.72 -13.80
N ASN A 100 12.64 6.00 -14.32
CA ASN A 100 12.41 6.83 -15.49
C ASN A 100 11.86 8.19 -15.07
N LEU A 101 12.61 9.27 -15.34
CA LEU A 101 12.22 10.62 -14.93
C LEU A 101 10.89 11.06 -15.56
N ASN A 102 10.65 10.71 -16.82
CA ASN A 102 9.40 11.07 -17.48
C ASN A 102 8.19 10.44 -16.79
N ARG A 103 8.33 9.19 -16.36
CA ARG A 103 7.26 8.50 -15.63
C ARG A 103 7.03 9.15 -14.27
N ILE A 104 8.08 9.55 -13.57
CA ILE A 104 7.97 10.26 -12.28
C ILE A 104 7.19 11.55 -12.46
N VAL A 105 7.51 12.35 -13.47
CA VAL A 105 6.81 13.60 -13.74
C VAL A 105 5.34 13.37 -14.03
N GLU A 106 5.03 12.36 -14.85
CA GLU A 106 3.66 11.99 -15.19
C GLU A 106 2.86 11.62 -13.93
N VAL A 107 3.42 10.75 -13.08
CA VAL A 107 2.74 10.29 -11.86
C VAL A 107 2.52 11.45 -10.90
N LEU A 108 3.50 12.34 -10.72
CA LEU A 108 3.35 13.50 -9.85
C LEU A 108 2.24 14.43 -10.34
N SER A 109 2.07 14.58 -11.65
CA SER A 109 0.96 15.34 -12.22
C SER A 109 -0.39 14.72 -11.86
N ILE A 110 -0.49 13.38 -11.94
CA ILE A 110 -1.70 12.65 -11.59
C ILE A 110 -2.03 12.81 -10.11
N VAL A 111 -1.04 12.66 -9.24
CA VAL A 111 -1.22 12.81 -7.79
C VAL A 111 -1.69 14.23 -7.46
N LYS A 112 -1.11 15.23 -8.09
CA LYS A 112 -1.46 16.62 -7.85
C LYS A 112 -2.89 16.93 -8.29
N ALA A 113 -3.38 16.27 -9.32
CA ALA A 113 -4.73 16.48 -9.85
C ALA A 113 -5.82 15.68 -9.11
N SER A 114 -5.42 14.78 -8.22
CA SER A 114 -6.35 13.85 -7.56
C SER A 114 -6.88 14.36 -6.23
#